data_3f537a98b0dc8cfb6fb53ac41b76febf
#
_entry.id   3f537a98b0dc8cfb6fb53ac41b76febf
#
_cell.length_a   1.000
_cell.length_b   1.000
_cell.length_c   1.000
_cell.angle_alpha   90.00
_cell.angle_beta   90.00
_cell.angle_gamma   90.00
#
_symmetry.space_group_name_H-M   'P 1'
#
loop_
_entity.id
_entity.type
_entity.pdbx_description
1 polymer ?
#
loop_
_entity_poly.entity_id
_entity_poly.type
_entity_poly.pdbx_seq_one_letter_code
_entity_poly.pdbx_strand_id
1 'polypeptide(L)'
;MDAKAREIDKIVRKLDMETRNSSDMLAWFVYDGVAVVKTRRSFGNNKYVPADKIRCQLKVNEEQFAGLISCSVQKDDYIKILIDKKIITPKPKQ
;
A
#
# COMPACT_ATOMS: atom_id res chain seq x y z
N MET A 1 -5.27 10.16 -12.04
CA MET A 1 -3.92 9.64 -11.71
C MET A 1 -3.82 8.19 -12.11
N ASP A 2 -2.81 7.83 -12.88
CA ASP A 2 -2.58 6.46 -13.31
C ASP A 2 -1.22 5.99 -12.83
N ALA A 3 -1.12 4.71 -12.51
CA ALA A 3 0.13 4.08 -12.12
C ALA A 3 0.35 2.82 -12.94
N LYS A 4 1.60 2.44 -13.11
CA LYS A 4 1.95 1.19 -13.78
C LYS A 4 1.89 0.05 -12.77
N ALA A 5 1.55 -1.15 -13.26
CA ALA A 5 1.48 -2.33 -12.40
C ALA A 5 2.78 -2.55 -11.64
N ARG A 6 3.93 -2.36 -12.29
CA ARG A 6 5.25 -2.50 -11.64
C ARG A 6 5.47 -1.52 -10.51
N GLU A 7 4.85 -0.33 -10.59
CA GLU A 7 4.94 0.66 -9.51
C GLU A 7 4.16 0.20 -8.28
N ILE A 8 3.01 -0.42 -8.50
CA ILE A 8 2.22 -1.01 -7.42
C ILE A 8 3.00 -2.17 -6.77
N ASP A 9 3.61 -3.02 -7.58
CA ASP A 9 4.43 -4.13 -7.08
C ASP A 9 5.61 -3.62 -6.26
N LYS A 10 6.20 -2.49 -6.67
CA LYS A 10 7.27 -1.85 -5.93
C LYS A 10 6.82 -1.35 -4.57
N ILE A 11 5.63 -0.75 -4.51
CA ILE A 11 5.03 -0.30 -3.24
C ILE A 11 4.80 -1.50 -2.32
N VAL A 12 4.24 -2.57 -2.85
CA VAL A 12 3.96 -3.81 -2.11
C VAL A 12 5.24 -4.35 -1.48
N ARG A 13 6.34 -4.39 -2.22
CA ARG A 13 7.63 -4.84 -1.70
C ARG A 13 8.19 -3.90 -0.64
N LYS A 14 8.11 -2.60 -0.89
CA LYS A 14 8.62 -1.59 0.02
C LYS A 14 7.91 -1.64 1.37
N LEU A 15 6.60 -1.84 1.34
CA LEU A 15 5.79 -1.92 2.55
C LEU A 15 5.80 -3.32 3.17
N ASP A 16 6.51 -4.26 2.55
CA ASP A 16 6.61 -5.63 3.03
C ASP A 16 5.22 -6.25 3.23
N MET A 17 4.33 -6.01 2.29
CA MET A 17 2.95 -6.49 2.35
C MET A 17 2.90 -7.98 2.09
N GLU A 18 1.97 -8.65 2.73
CA GLU A 18 1.66 -10.04 2.40
C GLU A 18 0.86 -10.06 1.10
N THR A 19 1.16 -11.02 0.24
CA THR A 19 0.51 -11.12 -1.06
C THR A 19 -0.06 -12.51 -1.29
N ARG A 20 -1.12 -12.57 -2.08
CA ARG A 20 -1.71 -13.81 -2.53
C ARG A 20 -2.09 -13.66 -4.00
N ASN A 21 -1.65 -14.60 -4.81
CA ASN A 21 -1.98 -14.63 -6.23
C ASN A 21 -3.15 -15.59 -6.45
N SER A 22 -4.22 -15.09 -7.00
CA SER A 22 -5.36 -15.88 -7.46
C SER A 22 -5.77 -15.33 -8.82
N SER A 23 -7.04 -15.03 -9.06
CA SER A 23 -7.44 -14.32 -10.27
C SER A 23 -6.87 -12.89 -10.27
N ASP A 24 -6.67 -12.30 -9.10
CA ASP A 24 -6.02 -11.00 -8.91
C ASP A 24 -4.88 -11.15 -7.92
N MET A 25 -3.92 -10.21 -7.96
CA MET A 25 -2.94 -10.11 -6.89
C MET A 25 -3.57 -9.35 -5.73
N LEU A 26 -3.65 -10.01 -4.58
CA LEU A 26 -4.13 -9.41 -3.35
C LEU A 26 -2.93 -9.07 -2.47
N ALA A 27 -2.97 -7.92 -1.82
CA ALA A 27 -1.89 -7.49 -0.94
C ALA A 27 -2.47 -6.90 0.35
N TRP A 28 -1.86 -7.25 1.48
CA TRP A 28 -2.27 -6.77 2.80
C TRP A 28 -1.09 -6.16 3.52
N PHE A 29 -1.31 -5.00 4.13
CA PHE A 29 -0.34 -4.44 5.06
C PHE A 29 -0.71 -4.92 6.45
N VAL A 30 0.17 -5.72 7.04
CA VAL A 30 -0.04 -6.31 8.37
C VAL A 30 0.76 -5.52 9.38
N TYR A 31 0.09 -5.08 10.43
CA TYR A 31 0.73 -4.38 11.55
C TYR A 31 0.27 -5.04 12.85
N ASP A 32 1.25 -5.46 13.65
CA ASP A 32 0.98 -6.13 14.93
C ASP A 32 0.08 -7.36 14.78
N GLY A 33 0.29 -8.13 13.72
CA GLY A 33 -0.49 -9.35 13.46
C GLY A 33 -1.87 -9.10 12.89
N VAL A 34 -2.23 -7.85 12.58
CA VAL A 34 -3.55 -7.49 12.07
C VAL A 34 -3.40 -6.89 10.67
N ALA A 35 -4.19 -7.39 9.72
CA ALA A 35 -4.25 -6.83 8.38
C ALA A 35 -5.07 -5.53 8.45
N VAL A 36 -4.39 -4.39 8.37
CA VAL A 36 -5.02 -3.07 8.54
C VAL A 36 -5.36 -2.40 7.21
N VAL A 37 -4.67 -2.77 6.14
CA VAL A 37 -4.89 -2.21 4.80
C VAL A 37 -4.87 -3.37 3.80
N LYS A 38 -5.75 -3.30 2.82
CA LYS A 38 -5.84 -4.30 1.77
C LYS A 38 -5.97 -3.60 0.42
N THR A 39 -5.23 -4.08 -0.56
CA THR A 39 -5.37 -3.61 -1.94
C THR A 39 -5.36 -4.80 -2.89
N ARG A 40 -5.75 -4.56 -4.13
CA ARG A 40 -5.87 -5.59 -5.15
C ARG A 40 -5.50 -5.01 -6.50
N ARG A 41 -4.82 -5.82 -7.29
CA ARG A 41 -4.45 -5.47 -8.65
C ARG A 41 -4.81 -6.63 -9.58
N SER A 42 -5.51 -6.34 -10.65
CA SER A 42 -5.86 -7.35 -11.66
C SER A 42 -4.62 -7.79 -12.43
N PHE A 43 -4.52 -9.08 -12.72
CA PHE A 43 -3.55 -9.59 -13.68
C PHE A 43 -4.06 -9.34 -15.09
N GLY A 44 -3.15 -9.17 -16.02
CA GLY A 44 -3.48 -9.01 -17.42
C GLY A 44 -2.49 -8.13 -18.15
N ASN A 45 -2.82 -7.80 -19.39
CA ASN A 45 -1.95 -7.02 -20.27
C ASN A 45 -2.06 -5.51 -20.04
N ASN A 46 -2.83 -5.08 -19.06
CA ASN A 46 -2.99 -3.67 -18.75
C ASN A 46 -1.72 -3.15 -18.11
N LYS A 47 -1.07 -2.21 -18.76
CA LYS A 47 0.15 -1.56 -18.24
C LYS A 47 -0.17 -0.60 -17.12
N TYR A 48 -1.41 -0.12 -17.05
CA TYR A 48 -1.84 0.85 -16.06
C TYR A 48 -2.93 0.26 -15.20
N VAL A 49 -2.96 0.67 -13.95
CA VAL A 49 -3.95 0.24 -12.97
C VAL A 49 -4.68 1.48 -12.44
N PRO A 50 -5.91 1.32 -11.91
CA PRO A 50 -6.66 2.46 -11.37
C PRO A 50 -6.02 2.97 -10.09
N ALA A 51 -5.04 3.86 -10.24
CA ALA A 51 -4.22 4.34 -9.14
C ALA A 51 -5.04 5.00 -8.03
N ASP A 52 -6.08 5.75 -8.40
CA ASP A 52 -6.92 6.42 -7.40
C ASP A 52 -7.61 5.42 -6.49
N LYS A 53 -8.07 4.29 -7.05
CA LYS A 53 -8.69 3.24 -6.26
C LYS A 53 -7.69 2.60 -5.31
N ILE A 54 -6.49 2.29 -5.80
CA ILE A 54 -5.43 1.69 -4.99
C ILE A 54 -4.98 2.68 -3.92
N ARG A 55 -4.81 3.94 -4.27
CA ARG A 55 -4.45 5.00 -3.34
C ARG A 55 -5.44 5.09 -2.18
N CYS A 56 -6.74 5.07 -2.49
CA CYS A 56 -7.77 5.09 -1.47
C CYS A 56 -7.72 3.84 -0.60
N GLN A 57 -7.46 2.67 -1.19
CA GLN A 57 -7.32 1.42 -0.44
C GLN A 57 -6.11 1.47 0.50
N LEU A 58 -5.03 2.13 0.09
CA LEU A 58 -3.83 2.30 0.92
C LEU A 58 -4.01 3.41 1.97
N LYS A 59 -5.10 4.15 1.92
CA LYS A 59 -5.41 5.21 2.89
C LYS A 59 -4.41 6.37 2.85
N VAL A 60 -3.95 6.72 1.64
CA VAL A 60 -2.99 7.82 1.45
C VAL A 60 -3.54 8.84 0.47
N ASN A 61 -3.02 10.07 0.52
CA ASN A 61 -3.34 11.10 -0.45
C ASN A 61 -2.43 10.98 -1.68
N GLU A 62 -2.64 11.83 -2.68
CA GLU A 62 -1.87 11.78 -3.93
C GLU A 62 -0.38 12.01 -3.70
N GLU A 63 -0.04 12.96 -2.85
CA GLU A 63 1.35 13.27 -2.52
C GLU A 63 2.04 12.10 -1.82
N GLN A 64 1.36 11.49 -0.86
CA GLN A 64 1.88 10.33 -0.15
C GLN A 64 2.03 9.12 -1.08
N PHE A 65 1.08 8.94 -1.97
CA PHE A 65 1.13 7.86 -2.96
C PHE A 65 2.32 8.05 -3.91
N ALA A 66 2.52 9.26 -4.40
CA ALA A 66 3.67 9.59 -5.23
C ALA A 66 4.98 9.36 -4.47
N GLY A 67 5.00 9.68 -3.18
CA GLY A 67 6.16 9.42 -2.32
C GLY A 67 6.47 7.93 -2.17
N LEU A 68 5.44 7.09 -2.10
CA LEU A 68 5.62 5.64 -2.06
C LEU A 68 6.23 5.14 -3.36
N ILE A 69 5.82 5.67 -4.50
CA ILE A 69 6.34 5.29 -5.81
C ILE A 69 7.80 5.75 -5.96
N SER A 70 8.10 6.97 -5.53
CA SER A 70 9.42 7.59 -5.71
C SER A 70 10.43 7.23 -4.63
N CYS A 71 10.01 6.45 -3.63
CA CYS A 71 10.84 6.06 -2.48
C CYS A 71 11.12 7.20 -1.48
N SER A 72 10.43 8.33 -1.57
CA SER A 72 10.52 9.37 -0.54
C SER A 72 9.75 9.00 0.72
N VAL A 73 8.73 8.15 0.58
CA VAL A 73 7.98 7.61 1.72
C VAL A 73 8.35 6.15 1.88
N GLN A 74 8.94 5.80 3.01
CA GLN A 74 9.35 4.45 3.34
C GLN A 74 8.30 3.77 4.22
N LYS A 75 8.53 2.50 4.57
CA LYS A 75 7.61 1.72 5.40
C LYS A 75 7.33 2.41 6.74
N ASP A 76 8.37 2.91 7.41
CA ASP A 76 8.22 3.60 8.69
C ASP A 76 7.39 4.88 8.56
N ASP A 77 7.59 5.61 7.47
CA ASP A 77 6.81 6.81 7.19
C ASP A 77 5.34 6.46 6.94
N TYR A 78 5.11 5.37 6.23
CA TYR A 78 3.75 4.89 5.98
C TYR A 78 3.05 4.50 7.29
N ILE A 79 3.75 3.84 8.19
CA ILE A 79 3.23 3.49 9.51
C ILE A 79 2.82 4.77 10.25
N LYS A 80 3.66 5.80 10.22
CA LYS A 80 3.34 7.09 10.86
C LYS A 80 2.09 7.73 10.25
N ILE A 81 1.93 7.64 8.94
CA ILE A 81 0.74 8.14 8.24
C ILE A 81 -0.51 7.44 8.76
N LEU A 82 -0.47 6.13 8.89
CA LEU A 82 -1.61 5.35 9.38
C LEU A 82 -1.91 5.68 10.85
N ILE A 83 -0.90 5.91 11.65
CA ILE A 83 -1.07 6.33 13.05
C ILE A 83 -1.73 7.71 13.11
N ASP A 84 -1.25 8.66 12.31
CA ASP A 84 -1.82 10.01 12.26
C ASP A 84 -3.29 10.01 11.84
N LYS A 85 -3.65 9.08 10.97
CA LYS A 85 -5.05 8.92 10.53
C LYS A 85 -5.89 8.09 11.50
N LYS A 86 -5.28 7.62 12.57
CA LYS A 86 -5.92 6.77 13.59
C LYS A 86 -6.43 5.44 13.03
N ILE A 87 -5.82 4.96 11.95
CA ILE A 87 -6.13 3.67 11.36
C ILE A 87 -5.48 2.56 12.19
N ILE A 88 -4.27 2.81 12.69
CA ILE A 88 -3.57 1.89 13.58
C ILE A 88 -3.13 2.64 14.84
N THR A 89 -2.94 1.86 15.93
CA THR A 89 -2.42 2.36 17.18
C THR A 89 -0.98 1.87 17.34
N PRO A 90 -0.03 2.74 17.70
CA PRO A 90 1.35 2.27 17.89
C PRO A 90 1.41 1.27 19.05
N LYS A 91 2.31 0.28 18.91
CA LYS A 91 2.50 -0.69 19.98
C LYS A 91 2.93 0.02 21.25
N PRO A 92 2.35 -0.33 22.41
CA PRO A 92 2.83 0.21 23.67
C PRO A 92 4.26 -0.27 23.90
N LYS A 93 5.11 0.63 24.32
CA LYS A 93 6.47 0.27 24.74
C LYS A 93 6.37 -0.40 26.09
N GLN A 94 6.95 -1.55 26.16
CA GLN A 94 7.09 -2.24 27.44
C GLN A 94 8.44 -1.96 28.05
#